data_6ab6a334b2586275a29f092fffcdae25
#
_entry.id   6ab6a334b2586275a29f092fffcdae25
#
_cell.length_a   1.000
_cell.length_b   1.000
_cell.length_c   1.000
_cell.angle_alpha   90.00
_cell.angle_beta   90.00
_cell.angle_gamma   90.00
#
_symmetry.space_group_name_H-M   'P 1'
#
loop_
_entity.id
_entity.type
_entity.pdbx_description
1 polymer ?
#
loop_
_entity_poly.entity_id
_entity_poly.type
_entity_poly.pdbx_seq_one_letter_code
_entity_poly.pdbx_strand_id
1 'polypeptide(L)'
;MTALKAFGPALAASLVLTWPAQAAPVDLSTWTVEGTGTWNLQPGNNSVIQTVNGNPTVFYSDFNSFGNQLSGTIRVNTTSDDDFVGFVVGFNPGDLTAGSTDFLLVDWKQLNQGSFGCNADIGLAVSSVSAGLGNDAGGWCHEGLGVTELARGATLGNVGWVDNTLYSFDLEYTPTNLKVFVNDILQLNVNGAFSDGRFGFYNYSQAQVKYAGITTAVLPPPNGAVPEPSTWAMLLLGFGAVGGAMRSRRRQKVGGLMPLS
;
A
#
# COMPACT_ATOMS: atom_id res chain seq x y z
N MET A 1 -32.69 5.10 -64.13
CA MET A 1 -31.68 4.25 -63.43
C MET A 1 -31.08 5.03 -62.30
N THR A 2 -31.53 4.76 -61.10
CA THR A 2 -31.20 5.53 -59.89
C THR A 2 -30.06 4.79 -59.14
N ALA A 3 -28.91 5.45 -58.97
CA ALA A 3 -27.76 4.87 -58.32
C ALA A 3 -27.92 4.97 -56.78
N LEU A 4 -27.96 3.84 -56.13
CA LEU A 4 -28.00 3.69 -54.65
C LEU A 4 -26.60 3.95 -54.09
N LYS A 5 -26.44 5.02 -53.32
CA LYS A 5 -25.20 5.26 -52.53
C LYS A 5 -25.27 4.45 -51.24
N ALA A 6 -24.37 3.48 -51.10
CA ALA A 6 -24.17 2.72 -49.86
C ALA A 6 -23.38 3.58 -48.86
N PHE A 7 -24.01 3.87 -47.72
CA PHE A 7 -23.32 4.41 -46.53
C PHE A 7 -22.79 3.22 -45.70
N GLY A 8 -21.48 3.13 -45.58
CA GLY A 8 -20.87 2.18 -44.67
C GLY A 8 -20.94 2.67 -43.22
N PRO A 9 -21.08 1.76 -42.23
CA PRO A 9 -21.14 2.16 -40.83
C PRO A 9 -19.77 2.66 -40.35
N ALA A 10 -19.74 3.85 -39.76
CA ALA A 10 -18.60 4.38 -39.06
C ALA A 10 -18.50 3.68 -37.70
N LEU A 11 -17.44 2.87 -37.49
CA LEU A 11 -17.12 2.28 -36.21
C LEU A 11 -16.57 3.40 -35.31
N ALA A 12 -17.32 3.82 -34.30
CA ALA A 12 -16.84 4.71 -33.24
C ALA A 12 -16.01 3.86 -32.27
N ALA A 13 -14.69 4.00 -32.32
CA ALA A 13 -13.78 3.42 -31.33
C ALA A 13 -13.80 4.31 -30.08
N SER A 14 -14.38 3.81 -28.98
CA SER A 14 -14.33 4.47 -27.68
C SER A 14 -12.94 4.29 -27.08
N LEU A 15 -12.19 5.37 -26.95
CA LEU A 15 -10.91 5.39 -26.21
C LEU A 15 -11.22 5.35 -24.71
N VAL A 16 -10.93 4.25 -24.05
CA VAL A 16 -10.91 4.18 -22.59
C VAL A 16 -9.54 4.69 -22.12
N LEU A 17 -9.52 5.92 -21.61
CA LEU A 17 -8.35 6.48 -20.92
C LEU A 17 -8.29 5.89 -19.52
N THR A 18 -7.37 4.95 -19.28
CA THR A 18 -7.04 4.50 -17.91
C THR A 18 -6.09 5.51 -17.30
N TRP A 19 -6.56 6.25 -16.30
CA TRP A 19 -5.71 7.09 -15.46
C TRP A 19 -5.00 6.19 -14.44
N PRO A 20 -3.72 6.44 -14.10
CA PRO A 20 -3.10 5.78 -12.97
C PRO A 20 -3.91 6.09 -11.70
N ALA A 21 -4.10 5.09 -10.84
CA ALA A 21 -4.75 5.29 -9.55
C ALA A 21 -3.92 6.33 -8.76
N GLN A 22 -4.54 7.46 -8.43
CA GLN A 22 -3.89 8.51 -7.67
C GLN A 22 -4.08 8.22 -6.19
N ALA A 23 -3.03 8.37 -5.38
CA ALA A 23 -3.11 8.28 -3.94
C ALA A 23 -4.09 9.34 -3.40
N ALA A 24 -5.05 8.90 -2.59
CA ALA A 24 -6.07 9.76 -2.00
C ALA A 24 -5.80 9.93 -0.49
N PRO A 25 -5.95 11.14 0.07
CA PRO A 25 -5.89 11.35 1.51
C PRO A 25 -6.94 10.52 2.24
N VAL A 26 -6.55 9.96 3.40
CA VAL A 26 -7.43 9.17 4.27
C VAL A 26 -7.94 10.05 5.40
N ASP A 27 -9.27 10.03 5.65
CA ASP A 27 -9.89 10.61 6.84
C ASP A 27 -9.84 9.59 7.99
N LEU A 28 -8.96 9.82 8.95
CA LEU A 28 -8.77 8.95 10.11
C LEU A 28 -9.89 9.06 11.16
N SER A 29 -10.85 9.98 11.00
CA SER A 29 -11.95 10.14 11.96
C SER A 29 -12.93 8.97 11.96
N THR A 30 -12.91 8.15 10.91
CA THR A 30 -13.71 6.93 10.76
C THR A 30 -13.02 5.67 11.30
N TRP A 31 -11.74 5.78 11.67
CA TRP A 31 -10.96 4.65 12.19
C TRP A 31 -11.33 4.35 13.64
N THR A 32 -11.09 3.10 14.04
CA THR A 32 -11.47 2.59 15.37
C THR A 32 -10.24 2.20 16.18
N VAL A 33 -10.27 2.46 17.48
CA VAL A 33 -9.24 2.06 18.44
C VAL A 33 -9.60 0.71 19.04
N GLU A 34 -8.59 -0.17 19.16
CA GLU A 34 -8.66 -1.39 19.97
C GLU A 34 -7.44 -1.46 20.90
N GLY A 35 -7.64 -1.97 22.12
CA GLY A 35 -6.63 -1.96 23.17
C GLY A 35 -6.68 -0.71 24.04
N THR A 36 -5.63 -0.49 24.86
CA THR A 36 -5.61 0.56 25.91
C THR A 36 -4.95 1.87 25.47
N GLY A 37 -4.59 2.02 24.20
CA GLY A 37 -3.97 3.23 23.67
C GLY A 37 -4.91 4.42 23.60
N THR A 38 -4.33 5.62 23.62
CA THR A 38 -5.04 6.88 23.38
C THR A 38 -4.54 7.50 22.09
N TRP A 39 -5.41 7.52 21.09
CA TRP A 39 -5.12 7.97 19.74
C TRP A 39 -5.80 9.32 19.49
N ASN A 40 -5.02 10.40 19.54
CA ASN A 40 -5.50 11.77 19.39
C ASN A 40 -5.41 12.22 17.94
N LEU A 41 -6.55 12.32 17.27
CA LEU A 41 -6.64 12.92 15.94
C LEU A 41 -6.13 14.36 15.95
N GLN A 42 -5.42 14.71 14.91
CA GLN A 42 -4.90 16.06 14.70
C GLN A 42 -5.82 16.84 13.74
N PRO A 43 -5.78 18.17 13.75
CA PRO A 43 -6.57 18.98 12.82
C PRO A 43 -6.41 18.52 11.37
N GLY A 44 -7.52 18.41 10.66
CA GLY A 44 -7.56 17.91 9.27
C GLY A 44 -7.71 16.39 9.14
N ASN A 45 -7.79 15.65 10.26
CA ASN A 45 -8.09 14.20 10.34
C ASN A 45 -7.17 13.29 9.50
N ASN A 46 -6.03 13.78 9.05
CA ASN A 46 -5.07 13.01 8.26
C ASN A 46 -3.79 12.70 9.03
N SER A 47 -3.83 12.87 10.33
CA SER A 47 -2.77 12.46 11.25
C SER A 47 -3.31 12.17 12.64
N VAL A 48 -2.58 11.31 13.37
CA VAL A 48 -2.93 10.88 14.72
C VAL A 48 -1.67 10.74 15.56
N ILE A 49 -1.79 10.99 16.86
CA ILE A 49 -0.71 10.75 17.84
C ILE A 49 -1.23 9.75 18.88
N GLN A 50 -0.53 8.65 19.02
CA GLN A 50 -0.69 7.74 20.15
C GLN A 50 0.15 8.26 21.33
N THR A 51 -0.45 8.37 22.54
CA THR A 51 0.16 9.10 23.66
C THR A 51 0.40 8.26 24.91
N VAL A 52 -0.03 7.01 24.94
CA VAL A 52 0.06 6.12 26.11
C VAL A 52 1.20 5.12 25.92
N ASN A 53 2.11 5.05 26.89
CA ASN A 53 3.00 3.92 27.06
C ASN A 53 2.20 2.79 27.77
N GLY A 54 1.92 1.70 27.06
CA GLY A 54 1.06 0.63 27.59
C GLY A 54 1.03 -0.60 26.69
N ASN A 55 0.11 -1.49 27.00
CA ASN A 55 -0.08 -2.74 26.29
C ASN A 55 -0.40 -2.54 24.80
N PRO A 56 -0.30 -3.60 23.98
CA PRO A 56 -0.62 -3.52 22.56
C PRO A 56 -1.92 -2.78 22.26
N THR A 57 -1.86 -1.87 21.30
CA THR A 57 -3.00 -1.10 20.84
C THR A 57 -2.95 -0.90 19.34
N VAL A 58 -4.12 -0.95 18.70
CA VAL A 58 -4.29 -0.79 17.26
C VAL A 58 -5.29 0.32 16.98
N PHE A 59 -5.00 1.15 16.01
CA PHE A 59 -5.92 2.12 15.42
C PHE A 59 -6.12 1.75 13.95
N TYR A 60 -7.28 1.15 13.61
CA TYR A 60 -7.48 0.48 12.34
C TYR A 60 -8.54 1.15 11.45
N SER A 61 -8.38 0.94 10.15
CA SER A 61 -9.20 1.53 9.09
C SER A 61 -10.63 0.99 9.06
N ASP A 62 -11.50 1.73 8.39
CA ASP A 62 -12.86 1.33 8.05
C ASP A 62 -12.96 0.61 6.67
N PHE A 63 -11.82 0.44 5.97
CA PHE A 63 -11.73 -0.21 4.67
C PHE A 63 -10.77 -1.41 4.69
N ASN A 64 -10.97 -2.33 3.75
CA ASN A 64 -10.14 -3.53 3.59
C ASN A 64 -8.76 -3.20 3.01
N SER A 65 -7.77 -3.98 3.44
CA SER A 65 -6.36 -3.80 3.04
C SER A 65 -6.00 -4.49 1.71
N PHE A 66 -6.70 -5.56 1.31
CA PHE A 66 -6.37 -6.27 0.08
C PHE A 66 -6.47 -5.41 -1.17
N GLY A 67 -5.43 -5.50 -2.01
CA GLY A 67 -5.33 -4.75 -3.25
C GLY A 67 -5.09 -3.26 -3.06
N ASN A 68 -4.75 -2.83 -1.84
CA ASN A 68 -4.49 -1.44 -1.51
C ASN A 68 -3.05 -1.22 -1.02
N GLN A 69 -2.58 -0.01 -1.23
CA GLN A 69 -1.40 0.57 -0.62
C GLN A 69 -1.84 1.58 0.44
N LEU A 70 -1.19 1.56 1.61
CA LEU A 70 -1.27 2.59 2.62
C LEU A 70 0.09 3.28 2.72
N SER A 71 0.11 4.59 2.61
CA SER A 71 1.33 5.39 2.67
C SER A 71 1.20 6.52 3.68
N GLY A 72 2.34 7.00 4.16
CA GLY A 72 2.38 8.12 5.08
C GLY A 72 3.74 8.29 5.73
N THR A 73 3.74 8.94 6.89
CA THR A 73 4.95 9.13 7.70
C THR A 73 4.72 8.69 9.14
N ILE A 74 5.79 8.18 9.76
CA ILE A 74 5.83 7.82 11.19
C ILE A 74 6.98 8.55 11.87
N ARG A 75 6.75 8.97 13.12
CA ARG A 75 7.75 9.61 13.96
C ARG A 75 7.46 9.37 15.43
N VAL A 76 8.45 8.97 16.20
CA VAL A 76 8.40 8.95 17.67
C VAL A 76 8.90 10.30 18.19
N ASN A 77 8.05 11.03 18.91
CA ASN A 77 8.29 12.40 19.38
C ASN A 77 8.77 12.46 20.85
N THR A 78 9.46 11.43 21.30
CA THR A 78 10.02 11.35 22.65
C THR A 78 11.40 10.69 22.60
N THR A 79 12.15 10.82 23.67
CA THR A 79 13.45 10.17 23.90
C THR A 79 13.41 9.28 25.15
N SER A 80 12.22 9.00 25.67
CA SER A 80 12.06 8.37 26.98
C SER A 80 11.81 6.86 26.93
N ASP A 81 11.65 6.29 25.72
CA ASP A 81 11.34 4.88 25.53
C ASP A 81 11.85 4.36 24.19
N ASP A 82 11.99 3.04 24.04
CA ASP A 82 12.68 2.39 22.93
C ASP A 82 11.87 1.20 22.32
N ASP A 83 10.54 1.18 22.55
CA ASP A 83 9.69 0.03 22.28
C ASP A 83 9.05 0.02 20.87
N PHE A 84 7.96 -0.70 20.68
CA PHE A 84 7.44 -1.05 19.37
C PHE A 84 6.51 0.00 18.78
N VAL A 85 6.75 0.31 17.52
CA VAL A 85 5.88 1.11 16.66
C VAL A 85 5.66 0.38 15.34
N GLY A 86 4.51 0.54 14.69
CA GLY A 86 4.32 -0.13 13.40
C GLY A 86 2.90 -0.22 12.93
N PHE A 87 2.55 -1.37 12.33
CA PHE A 87 1.33 -1.54 11.56
C PHE A 87 0.76 -2.96 11.74
N VAL A 88 -0.54 -3.09 11.50
CA VAL A 88 -1.19 -4.38 11.24
C VAL A 88 -1.82 -4.35 9.84
N VAL A 89 -1.85 -5.50 9.16
CA VAL A 89 -2.54 -5.70 7.88
C VAL A 89 -3.33 -7.00 7.92
N GLY A 90 -4.51 -7.03 7.30
CA GLY A 90 -5.43 -8.15 7.43
C GLY A 90 -6.14 -8.22 8.79
N PHE A 91 -6.12 -7.13 9.57
CA PHE A 91 -6.67 -7.06 10.92
C PHE A 91 -8.20 -6.92 10.91
N ASN A 92 -8.89 -7.70 11.74
CA ASN A 92 -10.33 -7.58 11.91
C ASN A 92 -10.72 -7.12 13.32
N PRO A 93 -11.86 -6.46 13.48
CA PRO A 93 -12.35 -6.04 14.80
C PRO A 93 -12.40 -7.20 15.78
N GLY A 94 -11.76 -7.05 16.94
CA GLY A 94 -11.64 -8.06 17.98
C GLY A 94 -10.36 -8.89 17.91
N ASP A 95 -9.58 -8.82 16.83
CA ASP A 95 -8.40 -9.65 16.62
C ASP A 95 -7.29 -9.38 17.66
N LEU A 96 -7.24 -8.19 18.25
CA LEU A 96 -6.22 -7.88 19.26
C LEU A 96 -6.25 -8.84 20.46
N THR A 97 -7.44 -9.31 20.84
CA THR A 97 -7.64 -10.19 22.01
C THR A 97 -8.28 -11.53 21.67
N ALA A 98 -8.50 -11.82 20.40
CA ALA A 98 -9.12 -13.07 19.97
C ALA A 98 -8.24 -14.28 20.28
N GLY A 99 -8.85 -15.39 20.69
CA GLY A 99 -8.14 -16.67 20.87
C GLY A 99 -7.74 -17.36 19.56
N SER A 100 -8.27 -16.89 18.43
CA SER A 100 -7.89 -17.30 17.08
C SER A 100 -8.08 -16.14 16.14
N THR A 101 -7.05 -15.81 15.39
CA THR A 101 -7.01 -14.70 14.43
C THR A 101 -6.06 -15.03 13.29
N ASP A 102 -5.98 -14.18 12.27
CA ASP A 102 -5.07 -14.34 11.15
C ASP A 102 -4.76 -12.98 10.52
N PHE A 103 -3.76 -12.30 11.07
CA PHE A 103 -3.28 -11.03 10.54
C PHE A 103 -1.75 -10.96 10.58
N LEU A 104 -1.16 -9.98 9.93
CA LEU A 104 0.26 -9.69 9.97
C LEU A 104 0.53 -8.46 10.85
N LEU A 105 1.51 -8.60 11.74
CA LEU A 105 2.09 -7.52 12.52
C LEU A 105 3.41 -7.11 11.87
N VAL A 106 3.52 -5.84 11.49
CA VAL A 106 4.77 -5.21 11.04
C VAL A 106 5.17 -4.23 12.11
N ASP A 107 6.24 -4.49 12.81
CA ASP A 107 6.68 -3.62 13.88
C ASP A 107 8.19 -3.34 13.86
N TRP A 108 8.55 -2.27 14.51
CA TRP A 108 9.90 -1.75 14.53
C TRP A 108 10.29 -1.34 15.96
N LYS A 109 11.32 -2.00 16.49
CA LYS A 109 11.86 -1.74 17.84
C LYS A 109 13.16 -0.95 17.77
N GLN A 110 13.35 -0.02 18.72
CA GLN A 110 14.53 0.83 18.73
C GLN A 110 15.78 0.10 19.27
N LEU A 111 15.66 -0.63 20.39
CA LEU A 111 16.78 -1.31 21.05
C LEU A 111 16.39 -2.72 21.49
N ASN A 112 17.39 -3.58 21.69
CA ASN A 112 17.18 -4.90 22.29
C ASN A 112 16.75 -4.78 23.75
N GLN A 113 15.76 -5.55 24.16
CA GLN A 113 15.26 -5.52 25.53
C GLN A 113 14.73 -6.88 25.98
N GLY A 114 15.19 -7.35 27.14
CA GLY A 114 14.70 -8.59 27.75
C GLY A 114 13.43 -8.35 28.57
N SER A 115 12.37 -9.14 28.30
CA SER A 115 11.15 -9.21 29.12
C SER A 115 10.44 -10.54 28.86
N PHE A 116 9.49 -10.93 29.71
CA PHE A 116 8.69 -12.16 29.58
C PHE A 116 9.49 -13.46 29.37
N GLY A 117 10.80 -13.47 29.71
CA GLY A 117 11.67 -14.64 29.53
C GLY A 117 12.28 -14.76 28.12
N CYS A 118 12.13 -13.77 27.28
CA CYS A 118 12.72 -13.66 25.94
C CYS A 118 13.41 -12.32 25.73
N ASN A 119 14.02 -12.13 24.56
CA ASN A 119 14.49 -10.83 24.07
C ASN A 119 13.54 -10.32 22.99
N ALA A 120 13.15 -9.06 23.10
CA ALA A 120 12.64 -8.29 21.97
C ALA A 120 13.84 -7.74 21.20
N ASP A 121 14.02 -8.20 19.98
CA ASP A 121 15.18 -7.82 19.18
C ASP A 121 14.95 -6.49 18.45
N ILE A 122 16.00 -5.66 18.44
CA ILE A 122 16.05 -4.42 17.67
C ILE A 122 15.73 -4.65 16.18
N GLY A 123 15.05 -3.70 15.54
CA GLY A 123 14.87 -3.65 14.10
C GLY A 123 13.43 -3.85 13.65
N LEU A 124 13.24 -3.72 12.34
CA LEU A 124 11.97 -3.89 11.65
C LEU A 124 11.73 -5.38 11.35
N ALA A 125 10.58 -5.89 11.74
CA ALA A 125 10.18 -7.27 11.50
C ALA A 125 8.73 -7.36 10.99
N VAL A 126 8.37 -8.51 10.45
CA VAL A 126 6.99 -8.92 10.21
C VAL A 126 6.73 -10.27 10.83
N SER A 127 5.62 -10.39 11.54
CA SER A 127 5.17 -11.62 12.19
C SER A 127 3.76 -11.99 11.77
N SER A 128 3.46 -13.28 11.67
CA SER A 128 2.09 -13.78 11.62
C SER A 128 1.52 -13.86 13.04
N VAL A 129 0.25 -13.47 13.19
CA VAL A 129 -0.47 -13.49 14.46
C VAL A 129 -1.70 -14.36 14.32
N SER A 130 -1.74 -15.46 15.06
CA SER A 130 -2.80 -16.47 15.00
C SER A 130 -3.64 -16.57 16.28
N ALA A 131 -3.31 -15.82 17.32
CA ALA A 131 -4.01 -15.86 18.62
C ALA A 131 -4.04 -14.51 19.34
N GLY A 132 -4.12 -13.40 18.62
CA GLY A 132 -4.15 -12.05 19.18
C GLY A 132 -2.86 -11.64 19.92
N LEU A 133 -2.85 -10.42 20.43
CA LEU A 133 -1.70 -9.81 21.13
C LEU A 133 -2.04 -9.45 22.60
N GLY A 134 -3.19 -9.89 23.10
CA GLY A 134 -3.71 -9.46 24.40
C GLY A 134 -2.97 -9.98 25.63
N ASN A 135 -2.01 -10.91 25.46
CA ASN A 135 -1.20 -11.45 26.56
C ASN A 135 0.22 -10.84 26.60
N ASP A 136 0.47 -9.80 25.86
CA ASP A 136 1.68 -8.98 25.81
C ASP A 136 2.94 -9.73 25.36
N ALA A 137 3.21 -10.91 25.90
CA ALA A 137 4.43 -11.66 25.63
C ALA A 137 4.59 -12.08 24.17
N GLY A 138 3.51 -12.44 23.46
CA GLY A 138 3.54 -12.79 22.04
C GLY A 138 4.04 -11.63 21.18
N GLY A 139 3.47 -10.45 21.36
CA GLY A 139 3.89 -9.23 20.67
C GLY A 139 5.26 -8.70 21.08
N TRP A 140 5.78 -9.16 22.21
CA TRP A 140 7.12 -8.81 22.67
C TRP A 140 8.20 -9.73 22.11
N CYS A 141 7.96 -11.03 22.20
CA CYS A 141 8.94 -12.07 21.87
C CYS A 141 9.00 -12.41 20.38
N HIS A 142 7.94 -12.13 19.62
CA HIS A 142 7.72 -12.60 18.25
C HIS A 142 7.85 -14.13 18.10
N GLU A 143 7.72 -14.84 19.20
CA GLU A 143 7.83 -16.29 19.27
C GLU A 143 6.82 -16.86 20.27
N GLY A 144 6.12 -17.92 19.87
CA GLY A 144 5.11 -18.57 20.71
C GLY A 144 3.86 -17.69 20.90
N LEU A 145 2.89 -18.19 21.70
CA LEU A 145 1.64 -17.52 22.02
C LEU A 145 0.85 -17.01 20.79
N GLY A 146 0.98 -17.73 19.66
CA GLY A 146 0.30 -17.37 18.42
C GLY A 146 1.00 -16.30 17.57
N VAL A 147 2.20 -15.88 17.94
CA VAL A 147 3.03 -14.97 17.15
C VAL A 147 4.25 -15.70 16.61
N THR A 148 4.55 -15.53 15.33
CA THR A 148 5.71 -16.13 14.68
C THR A 148 6.34 -15.12 13.73
N GLU A 149 7.60 -14.76 13.97
CA GLU A 149 8.36 -13.89 13.07
C GLU A 149 8.58 -14.59 11.72
N LEU A 150 8.24 -13.91 10.63
CA LEU A 150 8.36 -14.40 9.26
C LEU A 150 9.59 -13.87 8.55
N ALA A 151 9.92 -12.59 8.77
CA ALA A 151 11.06 -11.93 8.13
C ALA A 151 11.46 -10.66 8.87
N ARG A 152 12.71 -10.25 8.64
CA ARG A 152 13.26 -8.97 9.09
C ARG A 152 13.60 -8.06 7.92
N GLY A 153 13.57 -6.76 8.15
CA GLY A 153 13.88 -5.74 7.16
C GLY A 153 15.25 -5.93 6.52
N ALA A 154 15.32 -5.74 5.19
CA ALA A 154 16.55 -5.99 4.42
C ALA A 154 17.74 -5.17 4.91
N THR A 155 17.52 -3.92 5.32
CA THR A 155 18.56 -3.03 5.88
C THR A 155 18.22 -2.55 7.30
N LEU A 156 16.97 -2.66 7.72
CA LEU A 156 16.48 -2.23 9.03
C LEU A 156 16.19 -3.40 9.97
N GLY A 157 16.46 -4.64 9.57
CA GLY A 157 16.16 -5.83 10.39
C GLY A 157 16.95 -5.94 11.70
N ASN A 158 18.04 -5.19 11.83
CA ASN A 158 18.85 -5.05 13.04
C ASN A 158 19.19 -3.59 13.34
N VAL A 159 18.42 -2.65 12.81
CA VAL A 159 18.59 -1.20 13.03
C VAL A 159 17.29 -0.65 13.55
N GLY A 160 17.30 -0.04 14.72
CA GLY A 160 16.13 0.56 15.35
C GLY A 160 15.74 1.90 14.74
N TRP A 161 14.51 2.31 14.97
CA TRP A 161 14.07 3.67 14.70
C TRP A 161 14.85 4.67 15.60
N VAL A 162 14.88 5.94 15.20
CA VAL A 162 15.63 7.00 15.92
C VAL A 162 14.65 8.07 16.40
N ASP A 163 14.81 8.49 17.64
CA ASP A 163 14.02 9.56 18.25
C ASP A 163 13.91 10.80 17.34
N ASN A 164 12.72 11.37 17.31
CA ASN A 164 12.42 12.60 16.57
C ASN A 164 12.76 12.57 15.07
N THR A 165 13.04 11.39 14.53
CA THR A 165 13.31 11.19 13.11
C THR A 165 12.01 10.87 12.36
N LEU A 166 11.79 11.54 11.23
CA LEU A 166 10.67 11.31 10.35
C LEU A 166 11.03 10.23 9.33
N TYR A 167 10.19 9.20 9.22
CA TYR A 167 10.31 8.16 8.21
C TYR A 167 9.05 8.16 7.33
N SER A 168 9.21 8.03 6.02
CA SER A 168 8.11 7.64 5.15
C SER A 168 7.89 6.13 5.22
N PHE A 169 6.67 5.67 5.03
CA PHE A 169 6.33 4.27 4.88
C PHE A 169 5.34 4.05 3.75
N ASP A 170 5.44 2.89 3.10
CA ASP A 170 4.45 2.35 2.18
C ASP A 170 4.22 0.88 2.50
N LEU A 171 2.96 0.48 2.59
CA LEU A 171 2.51 -0.89 2.81
C LEU A 171 1.66 -1.32 1.61
N GLU A 172 2.13 -2.27 0.81
CA GLU A 172 1.37 -2.90 -0.27
C GLU A 172 0.89 -4.27 0.19
N TYR A 173 -0.42 -4.52 0.21
CA TYR A 173 -0.98 -5.77 0.69
C TYR A 173 -1.92 -6.42 -0.31
N THR A 174 -1.65 -7.69 -0.60
CA THR A 174 -2.43 -8.53 -1.51
C THR A 174 -2.69 -9.90 -0.88
N PRO A 175 -3.59 -10.72 -1.42
CA PRO A 175 -3.81 -12.09 -0.92
C PRO A 175 -2.57 -12.98 -0.86
N THR A 176 -1.51 -12.62 -1.58
CA THR A 176 -0.31 -13.48 -1.72
C THR A 176 1.00 -12.77 -1.41
N ASN A 177 0.98 -11.47 -1.12
CA ASN A 177 2.21 -10.72 -0.90
C ASN A 177 1.99 -9.49 -0.01
N LEU A 178 2.92 -9.28 0.93
CA LEU A 178 3.11 -8.02 1.66
C LEU A 178 4.45 -7.43 1.29
N LYS A 179 4.46 -6.15 0.90
CA LYS A 179 5.69 -5.34 0.81
C LYS A 179 5.62 -4.17 1.76
N VAL A 180 6.75 -3.87 2.38
CA VAL A 180 6.92 -2.70 3.25
C VAL A 180 8.14 -1.92 2.80
N PHE A 181 7.94 -0.65 2.53
CA PHE A 181 9.01 0.29 2.23
C PHE A 181 9.16 1.28 3.39
N VAL A 182 10.40 1.66 3.68
CA VAL A 182 10.73 2.75 4.60
C VAL A 182 11.71 3.67 3.88
N ASN A 183 11.38 4.95 3.82
CA ASN A 183 12.13 5.97 3.06
C ASN A 183 12.40 5.51 1.61
N ASP A 184 11.35 5.02 0.94
CA ASP A 184 11.37 4.51 -0.44
C ASP A 184 12.25 3.26 -0.67
N ILE A 185 12.80 2.66 0.40
CA ILE A 185 13.62 1.45 0.32
C ILE A 185 12.77 0.25 0.73
N LEU A 186 12.69 -0.75 -0.15
CA LEU A 186 12.01 -2.02 0.14
C LEU A 186 12.71 -2.74 1.30
N GLN A 187 12.01 -2.87 2.41
CA GLN A 187 12.50 -3.53 3.61
C GLN A 187 12.00 -4.96 3.74
N LEU A 188 10.71 -5.18 3.50
CA LEU A 188 10.08 -6.48 3.60
C LEU A 188 9.36 -6.82 2.30
N ASN A 189 9.51 -8.08 1.86
CA ASN A 189 8.79 -8.65 0.72
C ASN A 189 8.46 -10.10 1.05
N VAL A 190 7.28 -10.31 1.60
CA VAL A 190 6.86 -11.61 2.15
C VAL A 190 5.74 -12.19 1.30
N ASN A 191 5.96 -13.40 0.79
CA ASN A 191 4.95 -14.17 0.07
C ASN A 191 4.27 -15.16 1.01
N GLY A 192 2.97 -15.34 0.85
CA GLY A 192 2.16 -16.24 1.66
C GLY A 192 0.75 -16.40 1.10
N ALA A 193 -0.10 -17.04 1.87
CA ALA A 193 -1.54 -16.99 1.70
C ALA A 193 -2.07 -16.17 2.88
N PHE A 194 -2.60 -15.00 2.60
CA PHE A 194 -2.99 -14.04 3.62
C PHE A 194 -4.50 -13.83 3.64
N SER A 195 -5.03 -13.47 4.81
CA SER A 195 -6.43 -13.13 4.99
C SER A 195 -6.69 -11.65 4.74
N ASP A 196 -7.89 -11.33 4.24
CA ASP A 196 -8.33 -9.95 4.14
C ASP A 196 -8.71 -9.40 5.52
N GLY A 197 -8.64 -8.09 5.64
CA GLY A 197 -8.95 -7.34 6.84
C GLY A 197 -8.55 -5.88 6.61
N ARG A 198 -8.17 -5.20 7.67
CA ARG A 198 -7.92 -3.76 7.66
C ARG A 198 -6.45 -3.44 7.78
N PHE A 199 -6.06 -2.24 7.34
CA PHE A 199 -4.84 -1.61 7.81
C PHE A 199 -5.04 -1.03 9.20
N GLY A 200 -3.98 -1.04 10.04
CA GLY A 200 -3.97 -0.33 11.30
C GLY A 200 -2.58 0.13 11.69
N PHE A 201 -2.52 1.19 12.50
CA PHE A 201 -1.31 1.59 13.20
C PHE A 201 -1.21 0.80 14.49
N TYR A 202 -0.02 0.36 14.83
CA TYR A 202 0.27 -0.46 16.00
C TYR A 202 1.27 0.23 16.91
N ASN A 203 0.99 0.19 18.21
CA ASN A 203 1.95 0.59 19.25
C ASN A 203 1.91 -0.39 20.41
N TYR A 204 3.07 -0.66 20.97
CA TYR A 204 3.21 -1.41 22.20
C TYR A 204 4.36 -0.81 23.03
N SER A 205 4.06 -0.46 24.29
CA SER A 205 4.99 0.12 25.26
C SER A 205 5.74 1.39 24.77
N GLN A 206 5.20 2.07 23.73
CA GLN A 206 5.79 3.28 23.16
C GLN A 206 4.76 4.40 23.09
N ALA A 207 5.03 5.51 23.76
CA ALA A 207 4.20 6.72 23.68
C ALA A 207 4.72 7.73 22.64
N GLN A 208 3.91 8.75 22.38
CA GLN A 208 4.23 9.91 21.53
C GLN A 208 4.59 9.55 20.09
N VAL A 209 3.90 8.57 19.53
CA VAL A 209 4.08 8.15 18.14
C VAL A 209 3.07 8.86 17.25
N LYS A 210 3.56 9.59 16.27
CA LYS A 210 2.76 10.30 15.28
C LYS A 210 2.79 9.58 13.94
N TYR A 211 1.59 9.31 13.41
CA TYR A 211 1.35 8.88 12.03
C TYR A 211 0.68 10.04 11.30
N ALA A 212 1.17 10.42 10.10
CA ALA A 212 0.71 11.63 9.41
C ALA A 212 0.81 11.53 7.89
N GLY A 213 0.03 12.37 7.20
CA GLY A 213 0.03 12.43 5.73
C GLY A 213 -0.48 11.13 5.11
N ILE A 214 -1.48 10.51 5.74
CA ILE A 214 -1.95 9.17 5.36
C ILE A 214 -2.70 9.23 4.03
N THR A 215 -2.28 8.38 3.11
CA THR A 215 -2.93 8.21 1.80
C THR A 215 -3.15 6.74 1.50
N THR A 216 -4.11 6.46 0.64
CA THR A 216 -4.35 5.12 0.09
C THR A 216 -4.42 5.16 -1.42
N ALA A 217 -4.00 4.06 -2.06
CA ALA A 217 -4.11 3.85 -3.50
C ALA A 217 -4.47 2.39 -3.77
N VAL A 218 -5.23 2.15 -4.84
CA VAL A 218 -5.51 0.78 -5.30
C VAL A 218 -4.29 0.27 -6.06
N LEU A 219 -3.80 -0.91 -5.67
CA LEU A 219 -2.70 -1.57 -6.36
C LEU A 219 -3.15 -2.07 -7.74
N PRO A 220 -2.28 -1.99 -8.75
CA PRO A 220 -2.57 -2.63 -10.02
C PRO A 220 -2.75 -4.15 -9.82
N PRO A 221 -3.65 -4.80 -10.57
CA PRO A 221 -3.84 -6.25 -10.48
C PRO A 221 -2.51 -6.98 -10.73
N PRO A 222 -2.22 -8.08 -9.99
CA PRO A 222 -0.93 -8.77 -10.00
C PRO A 222 -0.51 -9.32 -11.38
N ASN A 223 -1.44 -9.48 -12.30
CA ASN A 223 -1.21 -9.79 -13.71
C ASN A 223 -1.55 -8.61 -14.60
N GLY A 224 -1.19 -7.42 -14.16
CA GLY A 224 -1.41 -6.23 -14.96
C GLY A 224 -0.88 -6.47 -16.37
N ALA A 225 -1.78 -6.81 -17.30
CA ALA A 225 -1.63 -6.25 -18.61
C ALA A 225 -1.51 -4.75 -18.35
N VAL A 226 -0.28 -4.24 -18.35
CA VAL A 226 -0.05 -2.83 -18.65
C VAL A 226 -0.92 -2.64 -19.89
N PRO A 227 -1.99 -1.83 -19.87
CA PRO A 227 -2.71 -1.55 -21.11
C PRO A 227 -1.60 -1.06 -22.04
N GLU A 228 -1.34 -1.83 -23.09
CA GLU A 228 -0.37 -1.41 -24.10
C GLU A 228 -0.67 0.04 -24.34
N PRO A 229 0.25 0.97 -24.09
CA PRO A 229 -0.11 2.37 -23.98
C PRO A 229 -0.93 2.70 -25.21
N SER A 230 -2.05 3.38 -25.05
CA SER A 230 -2.84 3.95 -26.15
C SER A 230 -1.95 4.71 -27.15
N THR A 231 -0.74 5.04 -26.76
CA THR A 231 0.42 5.45 -27.53
C THR A 231 0.71 4.53 -28.72
N TRP A 232 0.65 3.20 -28.57
CA TRP A 232 0.84 2.27 -29.71
C TRP A 232 -0.30 2.33 -30.70
N ALA A 233 -1.55 2.40 -30.19
CA ALA A 233 -2.72 2.57 -31.05
C ALA A 233 -2.70 3.94 -31.74
N MET A 234 -2.34 5.00 -31.03
CA MET A 234 -2.18 6.35 -31.60
C MET A 234 -1.02 6.42 -32.59
N LEU A 235 0.08 5.73 -32.35
CA LEU A 235 1.20 5.64 -33.27
C LEU A 235 0.83 4.92 -34.57
N LEU A 236 0.13 3.79 -34.46
CA LEU A 236 -0.36 3.04 -35.64
C LEU A 236 -1.42 3.84 -36.41
N LEU A 237 -2.35 4.52 -35.71
CA LEU A 237 -3.34 5.39 -36.35
C LEU A 237 -2.67 6.62 -36.98
N GLY A 238 -1.70 7.23 -36.32
CA GLY A 238 -0.94 8.37 -36.82
C GLY A 238 -0.13 8.03 -38.07
N PHE A 239 0.63 6.96 -38.04
CA PHE A 239 1.39 6.49 -39.22
C PHE A 239 0.48 5.99 -40.34
N GLY A 240 -0.65 5.34 -40.00
CA GLY A 240 -1.67 4.92 -40.99
C GLY A 240 -2.28 6.12 -41.70
N ALA A 241 -2.64 7.17 -40.98
CA ALA A 241 -3.21 8.39 -41.53
C ALA A 241 -2.20 9.15 -42.43
N VAL A 242 -0.96 9.30 -42.00
CA VAL A 242 0.12 9.93 -42.77
C VAL A 242 0.43 9.11 -44.02
N GLY A 243 0.55 7.78 -43.91
CA GLY A 243 0.77 6.87 -45.04
C GLY A 243 -0.36 6.90 -46.05
N GLY A 244 -1.63 6.95 -45.58
CA GLY A 244 -2.80 7.10 -46.43
C GLY A 244 -2.85 8.43 -47.18
N ALA A 245 -2.54 9.53 -46.50
CA ALA A 245 -2.49 10.87 -47.12
C ALA A 245 -1.36 10.99 -48.16
N MET A 246 -0.20 10.40 -47.92
CA MET A 246 0.90 10.37 -48.90
C MET A 246 0.54 9.54 -50.15
N ARG A 247 -0.18 8.42 -49.98
CA ARG A 247 -0.60 7.56 -51.07
C ARG A 247 -1.70 8.21 -51.94
N SER A 248 -2.60 8.96 -51.34
CA SER A 248 -3.63 9.69 -52.06
C SER A 248 -3.06 10.83 -52.92
N ARG A 249 -2.06 11.57 -52.42
CA ARG A 249 -1.36 12.63 -53.18
C ARG A 249 -0.58 12.08 -54.38
N ARG A 250 0.00 10.87 -54.30
CA ARG A 250 0.68 10.22 -55.45
C ARG A 250 -0.30 9.85 -56.55
N ARG A 251 -1.51 9.38 -56.25
CA ARG A 251 -2.53 9.02 -57.24
C ARG A 251 -3.07 10.25 -58.00
N GLN A 252 -3.15 11.40 -57.40
CA GLN A 252 -3.57 12.64 -58.07
C GLN A 252 -2.55 13.18 -59.07
N LYS A 253 -1.26 12.92 -58.89
CA LYS A 253 -0.18 13.37 -59.81
C LYS A 253 -0.08 12.51 -61.06
N VAL A 254 -0.59 11.30 -61.10
CA VAL A 254 -0.50 10.38 -62.26
C VAL A 254 -1.71 10.52 -63.20
N GLY A 255 -2.80 11.14 -62.75
CA GLY A 255 -4.02 11.31 -63.57
C GLY A 255 -4.08 12.57 -64.46
N GLY A 256 -3.00 13.37 -64.52
CA GLY A 256 -3.00 14.67 -65.18
C GLY A 256 -2.26 14.78 -66.51
N LEU A 257 -1.92 13.68 -67.21
CA LEU A 257 -1.36 13.72 -68.59
C LEU A 257 -2.48 13.39 -69.57
N MET A 258 -3.15 14.45 -70.11
CA MET A 258 -3.95 14.35 -71.32
C MET A 258 -3.01 14.29 -72.53
N PRO A 259 -3.25 13.42 -73.51
CA PRO A 259 -2.58 13.51 -74.78
C PRO A 259 -3.17 14.62 -75.63
N LEU A 260 -2.35 15.48 -76.14
CA LEU A 260 -2.68 16.40 -77.25
C LEU A 260 -2.61 15.60 -78.55
N SER A 261 -3.73 15.59 -79.28
CA SER A 261 -3.81 15.21 -80.68
C SER A 261 -3.65 16.40 -81.57
#